data_81cd9658ead08e50f62723d712c8211a
#
_entry.id   81cd9658ead08e50f62723d712c8211a
#
_cell.length_a   1.000
_cell.length_b   1.000
_cell.length_c   1.000
_cell.angle_alpha   90.00
_cell.angle_beta   90.00
_cell.angle_gamma   90.00
#
_symmetry.space_group_name_H-M   'P 1'
#
loop_
_entity.id
_entity.type
_entity.pdbx_description
1 polymer ?
#
loop_
_entity_poly.entity_id
_entity_poly.type
_entity_poly.pdbx_seq_one_letter_code
_entity_poly.pdbx_strand_id
1 'polypeptide(L)'
;MNNALGLVETKGLVGAIEAADAMVKSANVQLVGYEKIGSGLVTVMVRGDVGAVKAATDAGAASAKRVGGDVVSVHVIPRPHADVEKMIPKFVAE
;
A
#
# COMPACT_ATOMS: atom_id res chain seq x y z
N MET A 1 11.58 6.92 -12.57
CA MET A 1 10.15 7.26 -12.59
C MET A 1 9.49 6.81 -11.30
N ASN A 2 8.72 7.68 -10.70
CA ASN A 2 8.16 7.47 -9.36
C ASN A 2 6.70 7.05 -9.42
N ASN A 3 6.36 6.20 -10.36
CA ASN A 3 4.95 5.84 -10.54
C ASN A 3 4.65 4.37 -10.37
N ALA A 4 5.56 3.61 -9.75
CA ALA A 4 5.23 2.25 -9.35
C ALA A 4 4.14 2.32 -8.28
N LEU A 5 3.28 1.32 -8.26
CA LEU A 5 2.17 1.23 -7.31
C LEU A 5 2.36 0.00 -6.44
N GLY A 6 2.30 0.20 -5.13
CA GLY A 6 2.35 -0.89 -4.17
C GLY A 6 1.04 -0.98 -3.40
N LEU A 7 0.59 -2.20 -3.17
CA LEU A 7 -0.67 -2.45 -2.47
C LEU A 7 -0.45 -3.51 -1.40
N VAL A 8 -0.98 -3.25 -0.21
CA VAL A 8 -1.04 -4.24 0.86
C VAL A 8 -2.48 -4.34 1.31
N GLU A 9 -3.05 -5.52 1.19
CA GLU A 9 -4.42 -5.76 1.62
C GLU A 9 -4.44 -6.56 2.90
N THR A 10 -5.17 -6.08 3.89
CA THR A 10 -5.29 -6.71 5.19
C THR A 10 -6.75 -6.93 5.53
N LYS A 11 -7.00 -7.84 6.46
CA LYS A 11 -8.30 -7.98 7.06
C LYS A 11 -8.30 -7.16 8.35
N GLY A 12 -9.13 -6.11 8.36
CA GLY A 12 -9.22 -5.21 9.51
C GLY A 12 -8.40 -3.96 9.34
N LEU A 13 -8.84 -2.90 10.01
CA LEU A 13 -8.26 -1.57 9.88
C LEU A 13 -6.93 -1.42 10.62
N VAL A 14 -6.78 -2.11 11.75
CA VAL A 14 -5.56 -1.98 12.55
C VAL A 14 -4.34 -2.44 11.76
N GLY A 15 -4.44 -3.61 11.11
CA GLY A 15 -3.34 -4.08 10.27
C GLY A 15 -3.05 -3.16 9.11
N ALA A 16 -4.10 -2.59 8.51
CA ALA A 16 -3.94 -1.66 7.40
C ALA A 16 -3.20 -0.39 7.82
N ILE A 17 -3.56 0.18 8.97
CA ILE A 17 -2.90 1.38 9.49
C ILE A 17 -1.44 1.09 9.81
N GLU A 18 -1.18 -0.05 10.45
CA GLU A 18 0.17 -0.45 10.77
C GLU A 18 1.01 -0.64 9.51
N ALA A 19 0.42 -1.26 8.48
CA ALA A 19 1.11 -1.44 7.20
C ALA A 19 1.44 -0.08 6.58
N ALA A 20 0.47 0.83 6.55
CA ALA A 20 0.67 2.16 5.96
C ALA A 20 1.79 2.91 6.67
N ASP A 21 1.79 2.90 7.99
CA ASP A 21 2.82 3.57 8.77
C ASP A 21 4.20 3.00 8.48
N ALA A 22 4.31 1.67 8.49
CA ALA A 22 5.59 1.02 8.22
C ALA A 22 6.10 1.31 6.82
N MET A 23 5.20 1.35 5.84
CA MET A 23 5.58 1.61 4.46
C MET A 23 6.21 2.99 4.28
N VAL A 24 5.57 4.02 4.82
CA VAL A 24 6.08 5.39 4.64
C VAL A 24 7.30 5.67 5.50
N LYS A 25 7.51 4.91 6.56
CA LYS A 25 8.70 5.05 7.40
C LYS A 25 9.92 4.33 6.85
N SER A 26 9.71 3.23 6.11
CA SER A 26 10.79 2.34 5.69
C SER A 26 11.43 2.72 4.36
N ALA A 27 10.74 3.45 3.52
CA ALA A 27 11.22 3.75 2.18
C ALA A 27 10.65 5.08 1.70
N ASN A 28 11.27 5.62 0.65
CA ASN A 28 10.83 6.90 0.10
C ASN A 28 9.65 6.66 -0.83
N VAL A 29 8.48 6.48 -0.24
CA VAL A 29 7.22 6.30 -0.97
C VAL A 29 6.20 7.29 -0.46
N GLN A 30 5.18 7.52 -1.27
CA GLN A 30 4.10 8.42 -0.96
C GLN A 30 2.84 7.61 -0.73
N LEU A 31 2.15 7.86 0.39
CA LEU A 31 0.89 7.19 0.66
C LEU A 31 -0.18 7.78 -0.26
N VAL A 32 -0.79 6.93 -1.06
CA VAL A 32 -1.86 7.35 -1.97
C VAL A 32 -3.19 7.39 -1.25
N GLY A 33 -3.42 6.42 -0.39
CA GLY A 33 -4.67 6.31 0.33
C GLY A 33 -5.01 4.88 0.64
N TYR A 34 -6.27 4.66 0.95
CA TYR A 34 -6.75 3.32 1.24
C TYR A 34 -8.18 3.16 0.73
N GLU A 35 -8.57 1.90 0.53
CA GLU A 35 -9.93 1.55 0.14
C GLU A 35 -10.45 0.46 1.05
N LYS A 36 -11.66 0.62 1.53
CA LYS A 36 -12.38 -0.42 2.26
C LYS A 36 -13.25 -1.15 1.25
N ILE A 37 -12.95 -2.43 1.07
CA ILE A 37 -13.59 -3.21 0.01
C ILE A 37 -14.89 -3.84 0.49
N GLY A 38 -15.02 -4.07 1.79
CA GLY A 38 -16.12 -4.82 2.37
C GLY A 38 -15.61 -6.08 3.01
N SER A 39 -16.42 -6.71 3.84
CA SER A 39 -16.05 -7.92 4.60
C SER A 39 -14.80 -7.72 5.45
N GLY A 40 -14.54 -6.50 5.88
CA GLY A 40 -13.38 -6.19 6.72
C GLY A 40 -12.08 -6.02 5.96
N LEU A 41 -12.10 -6.11 4.63
CA LEU A 41 -10.88 -5.97 3.82
C LEU A 41 -10.53 -4.50 3.61
N VAL A 42 -9.26 -4.17 3.79
CA VAL A 42 -8.74 -2.81 3.60
C VAL A 42 -7.47 -2.91 2.78
N THR A 43 -7.39 -2.13 1.72
CA THR A 43 -6.19 -2.06 0.89
C THR A 43 -5.54 -0.70 1.06
N VAL A 44 -4.26 -0.67 1.42
CA VAL A 44 -3.48 0.57 1.48
C VAL A 44 -2.53 0.60 0.29
N MET A 45 -2.32 1.80 -0.25
CA MET A 45 -1.59 1.98 -1.50
C MET A 45 -0.52 3.04 -1.35
N VAL A 46 0.66 2.74 -1.92
CA VAL A 46 1.79 3.69 -1.96
C VAL A 46 2.32 3.79 -3.37
N ARG A 47 3.00 4.89 -3.66
CA ARG A 47 3.65 5.12 -4.93
C ARG A 47 5.08 5.59 -4.72
N GLY A 48 5.93 5.32 -5.71
CA GLY A 48 7.32 5.74 -5.68
C GLY A 48 8.12 4.98 -6.73
N ASP A 49 9.45 5.02 -6.60
CA ASP A 49 10.32 4.18 -7.42
C ASP A 49 10.04 2.72 -7.11
N VAL A 50 10.19 1.85 -8.11
CA VAL A 50 9.84 0.45 -7.96
C VAL A 50 10.62 -0.23 -6.82
N GLY A 51 11.91 0.08 -6.67
CA GLY A 51 12.69 -0.49 -5.57
C GLY A 51 12.20 -0.05 -4.20
N ALA A 52 11.86 1.23 -4.07
CA ALA A 52 11.31 1.75 -2.82
C ALA A 52 9.94 1.16 -2.53
N VAL A 53 9.10 1.01 -3.55
CA VAL A 53 7.77 0.44 -3.38
C VAL A 53 7.86 -1.04 -2.95
N LYS A 54 8.78 -1.81 -3.53
CA LYS A 54 8.99 -3.20 -3.12
C LYS A 54 9.42 -3.28 -1.66
N ALA A 55 10.39 -2.45 -1.26
CA ALA A 55 10.84 -2.42 0.13
C ALA A 55 9.72 -2.01 1.07
N ALA A 56 8.92 -1.02 0.67
CA ALA A 56 7.81 -0.54 1.48
C ALA A 56 6.76 -1.62 1.68
N THR A 57 6.34 -2.30 0.62
CA THR A 57 5.30 -3.32 0.74
C THR A 57 5.75 -4.49 1.60
N ASP A 58 7.02 -4.89 1.49
CA ASP A 58 7.56 -5.94 2.35
C ASP A 58 7.52 -5.53 3.82
N ALA A 59 7.95 -4.30 4.12
CA ALA A 59 7.94 -3.78 5.49
C ALA A 59 6.51 -3.65 6.02
N GLY A 60 5.60 -3.18 5.19
CA GLY A 60 4.19 -3.04 5.58
C GLY A 60 3.55 -4.36 5.92
N ALA A 61 3.75 -5.37 5.08
CA ALA A 61 3.21 -6.69 5.32
C ALA A 61 3.77 -7.30 6.60
N ALA A 62 5.07 -7.18 6.82
CA ALA A 62 5.71 -7.72 8.03
C ALA A 62 5.17 -7.02 9.28
N SER A 63 4.99 -5.71 9.23
CA SER A 63 4.51 -4.94 10.38
C SER A 63 3.05 -5.28 10.71
N ALA A 64 2.21 -5.42 9.68
CA ALA A 64 0.82 -5.82 9.89
C ALA A 64 0.74 -7.19 10.57
N LYS A 65 1.58 -8.14 10.15
CA LYS A 65 1.60 -9.48 10.75
C LYS A 65 2.02 -9.43 12.21
N ARG A 66 2.98 -8.55 12.55
CA ARG A 66 3.46 -8.45 13.94
C ARG A 66 2.37 -8.00 14.91
N VAL A 67 1.41 -7.23 14.45
CA VAL A 67 0.31 -6.78 15.32
C VAL A 67 -0.90 -7.70 15.24
N GLY A 68 -0.73 -8.89 14.65
CA GLY A 68 -1.79 -9.87 14.56
C GLY A 68 -2.77 -9.63 13.42
N GLY A 69 -2.43 -8.77 12.47
CA GLY A 69 -3.27 -8.54 11.31
C GLY A 69 -3.10 -9.63 10.28
N ASP A 70 -4.19 -9.96 9.60
CA ASP A 70 -4.15 -10.91 8.49
C ASP A 70 -3.80 -10.17 7.21
N VAL A 71 -2.64 -10.49 6.64
CA VAL A 71 -2.25 -9.95 5.33
C VAL A 71 -2.82 -10.88 4.26
N VAL A 72 -3.74 -10.35 3.47
CA VAL A 72 -4.45 -11.10 2.45
C VAL A 72 -3.64 -11.15 1.16
N SER A 73 -3.09 -10.00 0.75
CA SER A 73 -2.28 -9.95 -0.46
C SER A 73 -1.34 -8.76 -0.43
N VAL A 74 -0.24 -8.90 -1.17
CA VAL A 74 0.75 -7.85 -1.38
C VAL A 74 1.06 -7.85 -2.87
N HIS A 75 1.04 -6.67 -3.48
CA HIS A 75 1.29 -6.59 -4.92
C HIS A 75 2.03 -5.32 -5.28
N VAL A 76 2.87 -5.41 -6.30
CA VAL A 76 3.58 -4.26 -6.85
C VAL A 76 3.37 -4.24 -8.35
N ILE A 77 2.93 -3.11 -8.88
CA ILE A 77 2.83 -2.89 -10.31
C ILE A 77 3.91 -1.86 -10.66
N PRO A 78 4.98 -2.29 -11.35
CA PRO A 78 6.11 -1.38 -11.61
C PRO A 78 5.74 -0.16 -12.45
N ARG A 79 4.89 -0.34 -13.45
CA ARG A 79 4.46 0.76 -14.32
C ARG A 79 3.01 0.60 -14.69
N PRO A 80 2.09 1.10 -13.87
CA PRO A 80 0.66 1.00 -14.18
C PRO A 80 0.38 1.68 -15.52
N HIS A 81 -0.44 1.03 -16.34
CA HIS A 81 -0.88 1.60 -17.60
C HIS A 81 -1.67 2.89 -17.33
N ALA A 82 -1.60 3.83 -18.26
CA ALA A 82 -2.29 5.11 -18.11
C ALA A 82 -3.78 4.95 -17.80
N ASP A 83 -4.43 3.96 -18.42
CA ASP A 83 -5.85 3.71 -18.17
C ASP A 83 -6.11 3.20 -16.76
N VAL A 84 -5.16 2.46 -16.18
CA VAL A 84 -5.29 1.94 -14.82
C VAL A 84 -5.21 3.07 -13.80
N GLU A 85 -4.50 4.14 -14.12
CA GLU A 85 -4.42 5.31 -13.24
C GLU A 85 -5.80 5.86 -12.87
N LYS A 86 -6.77 5.69 -13.73
CA LYS A 86 -8.13 6.16 -13.48
C LYS A 86 -8.81 5.43 -12.33
N MET A 87 -8.36 4.22 -12.03
CA MET A 87 -8.91 3.39 -10.95
C MET A 87 -8.21 3.62 -9.62
N ILE A 88 -7.04 4.23 -9.64
CA ILE A 88 -6.24 4.42 -8.44
C ILE A 88 -6.75 5.66 -7.71
N PRO A 89 -7.02 5.57 -6.40
CA PRO A 89 -7.44 6.75 -5.65
C PRO A 89 -6.38 7.84 -5.77
N LYS A 90 -6.82 9.05 -5.97
CA LYS A 90 -5.90 10.18 -6.11
C LYS A 90 -5.44 10.61 -4.74
N PHE A 91 -4.15 10.80 -4.62
CA PHE A 91 -3.59 11.37 -3.41
C PHE A 91 -3.99 12.84 -3.34
N VAL A 92 -4.52 13.24 -2.20
CA VAL A 92 -4.89 14.63 -1.97
C VAL A 92 -3.83 15.23 -1.06
N ALA A 93 -2.96 16.06 -1.63
CA ALA A 93 -1.94 16.77 -0.86
C ALA A 93 -2.60 17.92 -0.12
N GLU A 94 -2.34 17.99 1.15
CA GLU A 94 -2.88 19.06 2.01
C GLU A 94 -1.89 20.18 2.18
#